data_5a5969c30dd8b0cc361aac01e615eb39
#
_entry.id   5a5969c30dd8b0cc361aac01e615eb39
#
_cell.length_a   1.000
_cell.length_b   1.000
_cell.length_c   1.000
_cell.angle_alpha   90.00
_cell.angle_beta   90.00
_cell.angle_gamma   90.00
#
_symmetry.space_group_name_H-M   'P 1'
#
loop_
_entity.id
_entity.type
_entity.pdbx_description
1 polymer ?
#
loop_
_entity_poly.entity_id
_entity_poly.type
_entity_poly.pdbx_seq_one_letter_code
_entity_poly.pdbx_strand_id
1 'polypeptide(L)'
;MAARTAFAGWSSRSGFNRGQILYRIAEMLEGRKEQFIAELTMQGSTLKAASEEVSSSVDLLVYYAGWCDKYQALFSSVNPVASSHFNFSVPEAMGVVSIISSEESSLFGLISSIAPVITGGNTCVVLASESKPLCSVTFAEVLNSSDVPGGVVNILTGKSSELHQHFASHMDVNALNYHREDKKEITNIREQACLNVKRVFTHSASDVSSGSPYLILENQEIKTTWHPVEQIGPGKAGY
;
A
#
# COMPACT_ATOMS: atom_id res chain seq x y z
N MET A 1 1.57 13.35 -10.66
CA MET A 1 2.75 13.22 -11.57
C MET A 1 3.83 12.32 -10.95
N ALA A 2 4.50 12.68 -9.84
CA ALA A 2 5.62 11.89 -9.28
C ALA A 2 5.28 10.40 -9.06
N ALA A 3 4.17 10.09 -8.38
CA ALA A 3 3.73 8.70 -8.15
C ALA A 3 3.51 7.93 -9.45
N ARG A 4 2.90 8.54 -10.47
CA ARG A 4 2.68 7.89 -11.77
C ARG A 4 3.99 7.62 -12.51
N THR A 5 4.93 8.56 -12.47
CA THR A 5 6.25 8.40 -13.08
C THR A 5 7.05 7.26 -12.42
N ALA A 6 6.98 7.15 -11.08
CA ALA A 6 7.71 6.12 -10.33
C ALA A 6 7.09 4.71 -10.47
N PHE A 7 5.81 4.61 -10.84
CA PHE A 7 5.06 3.35 -10.82
C PHE A 7 5.71 2.25 -11.67
N ALA A 8 6.03 2.51 -12.91
CA ALA A 8 6.58 1.49 -13.81
C ALA A 8 7.90 0.91 -13.25
N GLY A 9 8.78 1.76 -12.74
CA GLY A 9 10.06 1.35 -12.15
C GLY A 9 9.89 0.58 -10.84
N TRP A 10 8.88 0.93 -10.02
CA TRP A 10 8.61 0.24 -8.76
C TRP A 10 7.90 -1.09 -8.95
N SER A 11 6.84 -1.14 -9.76
CA SER A 11 6.05 -2.35 -10.01
C SER A 11 6.86 -3.45 -10.71
N SER A 12 7.83 -3.08 -11.54
CA SER A 12 8.72 -4.04 -12.23
C SER A 12 9.83 -4.63 -11.36
N ARG A 13 10.06 -4.11 -10.14
CA ARG A 13 11.03 -4.69 -9.21
C ARG A 13 10.56 -6.06 -8.73
N SER A 14 11.51 -6.99 -8.56
CA SER A 14 11.19 -8.29 -7.95
C SER A 14 10.65 -8.12 -6.52
N GLY A 15 9.79 -9.06 -6.09
CA GLY A 15 9.32 -9.09 -4.70
C GLY A 15 10.47 -9.10 -3.70
N PHE A 16 11.52 -9.86 -3.97
CA PHE A 16 12.73 -9.90 -3.16
C PHE A 16 13.36 -8.51 -3.00
N ASN A 17 13.54 -7.75 -4.09
CA ASN A 17 14.14 -6.41 -4.01
C ASN A 17 13.24 -5.41 -3.25
N ARG A 18 11.92 -5.47 -3.45
CA ARG A 18 10.99 -4.66 -2.66
C ARG A 18 11.09 -5.00 -1.17
N GLY A 19 11.17 -6.29 -0.84
CA GLY A 19 11.36 -6.76 0.54
C GLY A 19 12.63 -6.22 1.18
N GLN A 20 13.76 -6.23 0.46
CA GLN A 20 15.02 -5.64 0.95
C GLN A 20 14.85 -4.15 1.28
N ILE A 21 14.14 -3.39 0.44
CA ILE A 21 13.89 -1.97 0.68
C ILE A 21 13.00 -1.77 1.90
N LEU A 22 11.94 -2.57 2.09
CA LEU A 22 11.09 -2.49 3.28
C LEU A 22 11.86 -2.85 4.57
N TYR A 23 12.74 -3.86 4.54
CA TYR A 23 13.64 -4.13 5.67
C TYR A 23 14.55 -2.94 5.96
N ARG A 24 15.07 -2.28 4.92
CA ARG A 24 15.89 -1.08 5.08
C ARG A 24 15.12 0.07 5.72
N ILE A 25 13.84 0.24 5.36
CA ILE A 25 12.97 1.24 6.01
C ILE A 25 12.84 0.91 7.50
N ALA A 26 12.61 -0.37 7.85
CA ALA A 26 12.51 -0.80 9.25
C ALA A 26 13.80 -0.53 10.03
N GLU A 27 14.97 -0.87 9.48
CA GLU A 27 16.28 -0.59 10.08
C GLU A 27 16.52 0.91 10.31
N MET A 28 16.22 1.73 9.31
CA MET A 28 16.41 3.19 9.40
C MET A 28 15.44 3.84 10.39
N LEU A 29 14.20 3.32 10.46
CA LEU A 29 13.22 3.75 11.46
C LEU A 29 13.68 3.36 12.87
N GLU A 30 14.12 2.13 13.07
CA GLU A 30 14.63 1.66 14.36
C GLU A 30 15.87 2.44 14.81
N GLY A 31 16.78 2.74 13.88
CA GLY A 31 17.96 3.57 14.15
C GLY A 31 17.63 5.00 14.60
N ARG A 32 16.43 5.50 14.31
CA ARG A 32 15.92 6.82 14.72
C ARG A 32 14.84 6.74 15.81
N LYS A 33 14.70 5.60 16.48
CA LYS A 33 13.65 5.32 17.46
C LYS A 33 13.45 6.44 18.48
N GLU A 34 14.51 6.93 19.09
CA GLU A 34 14.45 7.99 20.12
C GLU A 34 13.88 9.31 19.58
N GLN A 35 14.18 9.64 18.32
CA GLN A 35 13.62 10.82 17.67
C GLN A 35 12.11 10.70 17.51
N PHE A 36 11.62 9.55 16.99
CA PHE A 36 10.19 9.30 16.81
C PHE A 36 9.45 9.26 18.14
N ILE A 37 10.03 8.68 19.19
CA ILE A 37 9.46 8.69 20.55
C ILE A 37 9.32 10.14 21.05
N ALA A 38 10.32 10.97 20.84
CA ALA A 38 10.27 12.39 21.24
C ALA A 38 9.16 13.13 20.47
N GLU A 39 9.05 12.95 19.16
CA GLU A 39 8.02 13.57 18.32
C GLU A 39 6.61 13.12 18.71
N LEU A 40 6.40 11.82 18.95
CA LEU A 40 5.13 11.29 19.45
C LEU A 40 4.75 11.87 20.81
N THR A 41 5.74 11.99 21.71
CA THR A 41 5.54 12.59 23.03
C THR A 41 5.19 14.08 22.92
N MET A 42 5.83 14.81 22.02
CA MET A 42 5.47 16.22 21.72
C MET A 42 4.05 16.36 21.18
N GLN A 43 3.52 15.35 20.51
CA GLN A 43 2.15 15.29 20.00
C GLN A 43 1.14 14.72 21.02
N GLY A 44 1.54 14.53 22.29
CA GLY A 44 0.67 14.17 23.40
C GLY A 44 0.62 12.69 23.77
N SER A 45 1.45 11.84 23.16
CA SER A 45 1.58 10.44 23.58
C SER A 45 2.36 10.31 24.88
N THR A 46 2.03 9.31 25.70
CA THR A 46 2.90 8.94 26.82
C THR A 46 4.18 8.28 26.31
N LEU A 47 5.29 8.37 27.05
CA LEU A 47 6.56 7.76 26.66
C LEU A 47 6.41 6.25 26.37
N LYS A 48 5.62 5.54 27.18
CA LYS A 48 5.35 4.12 26.99
C LYS A 48 4.59 3.86 25.67
N ALA A 49 3.49 4.57 25.45
CA ALA A 49 2.71 4.43 24.22
C ALA A 49 3.52 4.82 22.96
N ALA A 50 4.33 5.86 23.03
CA ALA A 50 5.21 6.26 21.96
C ALA A 50 6.24 5.17 21.63
N SER A 51 6.87 4.57 22.64
CA SER A 51 7.83 3.46 22.44
C SER A 51 7.15 2.22 21.85
N GLU A 52 5.93 1.88 22.29
CA GLU A 52 5.15 0.78 21.74
C GLU A 52 4.74 1.07 20.28
N GLU A 53 4.31 2.29 19.95
CA GLU A 53 3.93 2.69 18.60
C GLU A 53 5.11 2.57 17.62
N VAL A 54 6.30 3.03 18.01
CA VAL A 54 7.51 2.89 17.16
C VAL A 54 7.87 1.43 16.97
N SER A 55 7.88 0.62 18.03
CA SER A 55 8.22 -0.81 17.94
C SER A 55 7.22 -1.56 17.06
N SER A 56 5.92 -1.34 17.22
CA SER A 56 4.89 -1.94 16.37
C SER A 56 5.00 -1.51 14.91
N SER A 57 5.45 -0.28 14.66
CA SER A 57 5.70 0.24 13.30
C SER A 57 6.86 -0.48 12.62
N VAL A 58 7.94 -0.74 13.35
CA VAL A 58 9.09 -1.53 12.86
C VAL A 58 8.66 -2.96 12.56
N ASP A 59 7.96 -3.61 13.51
CA ASP A 59 7.48 -4.99 13.35
C ASP A 59 6.55 -5.13 12.14
N LEU A 60 5.69 -4.15 11.90
CA LEU A 60 4.77 -4.15 10.77
C LEU A 60 5.51 -4.01 9.42
N LEU A 61 6.55 -3.18 9.35
CA LEU A 61 7.40 -3.07 8.16
C LEU A 61 8.14 -4.39 7.87
N VAL A 62 8.67 -5.05 8.90
CA VAL A 62 9.31 -6.37 8.81
C VAL A 62 8.30 -7.42 8.33
N TYR A 63 7.07 -7.40 8.86
CA TYR A 63 5.99 -8.27 8.43
C TYR A 63 5.72 -8.12 6.93
N TYR A 64 5.49 -6.90 6.42
CA TYR A 64 5.22 -6.67 5.01
C TYR A 64 6.43 -6.91 4.11
N ALA A 65 7.64 -6.65 4.59
CA ALA A 65 8.87 -7.03 3.87
C ALA A 65 8.91 -8.54 3.58
N GLY A 66 8.55 -9.35 4.59
CA GLY A 66 8.43 -10.80 4.44
C GLY A 66 7.31 -11.27 3.53
N TRP A 67 6.34 -10.42 3.19
CA TRP A 67 5.25 -10.76 2.27
C TRP A 67 5.54 -10.40 0.80
N CYS A 68 6.52 -9.57 0.52
CA CYS A 68 6.80 -9.06 -0.82
C CYS A 68 7.00 -10.16 -1.88
N ASP A 69 7.63 -11.27 -1.52
CA ASP A 69 7.91 -12.40 -2.41
C ASP A 69 6.95 -13.58 -2.24
N LYS A 70 5.98 -13.50 -1.32
CA LYS A 70 5.07 -14.59 -0.97
C LYS A 70 3.63 -14.38 -1.44
N TYR A 71 3.15 -13.13 -1.44
CA TYR A 71 1.73 -12.86 -1.67
C TYR A 71 1.25 -13.36 -3.04
N GLN A 72 2.07 -13.25 -4.08
CA GLN A 72 1.72 -13.77 -5.40
C GLN A 72 1.56 -15.29 -5.41
N ALA A 73 2.44 -16.03 -4.72
CA ALA A 73 2.33 -17.49 -4.62
C ALA A 73 1.05 -17.92 -3.88
N LEU A 74 0.59 -17.11 -2.91
CA LEU A 74 -0.62 -17.41 -2.15
C LEU A 74 -1.90 -17.08 -2.93
N PHE A 75 -1.92 -15.97 -3.66
CA PHE A 75 -3.12 -15.43 -4.30
C PHE A 75 -3.22 -15.71 -5.80
N SER A 76 -2.21 -16.32 -6.41
CA SER A 76 -2.28 -16.78 -7.79
C SER A 76 -3.00 -18.13 -7.89
N SER A 77 -3.59 -18.38 -9.04
CA SER A 77 -4.27 -19.67 -9.29
C SER A 77 -3.99 -20.19 -10.69
N VAL A 78 -3.94 -21.50 -10.83
CA VAL A 78 -4.08 -22.17 -12.11
C VAL A 78 -5.56 -22.52 -12.29
N ASN A 79 -6.15 -22.09 -13.40
CA ASN A 79 -7.57 -22.24 -13.63
C ASN A 79 -7.83 -23.42 -14.59
N PRO A 80 -8.73 -24.38 -14.26
CA PRO A 80 -9.10 -25.45 -15.17
C PRO A 80 -9.88 -24.90 -16.36
N VAL A 81 -9.52 -25.32 -17.57
CA VAL A 81 -10.19 -24.94 -18.81
C VAL A 81 -10.42 -26.15 -19.72
N ALA A 82 -11.50 -26.15 -20.48
CA ALA A 82 -11.87 -27.24 -21.38
C ALA A 82 -11.29 -27.11 -22.81
N SER A 83 -10.18 -26.37 -22.94
CA SER A 83 -9.53 -26.10 -24.24
C SER A 83 -8.02 -26.28 -24.14
N SER A 84 -7.34 -26.30 -25.30
CA SER A 84 -5.87 -26.43 -25.35
C SER A 84 -5.15 -25.16 -24.93
N HIS A 85 -5.39 -24.73 -23.68
CA HIS A 85 -4.76 -23.57 -23.08
C HIS A 85 -4.29 -23.88 -21.64
N PHE A 86 -3.17 -23.31 -21.27
CA PHE A 86 -2.79 -23.16 -19.89
C PHE A 86 -3.32 -21.79 -19.40
N ASN A 87 -4.22 -21.82 -18.43
CA ASN A 87 -4.85 -20.61 -17.90
C ASN A 87 -4.42 -20.39 -16.46
N PHE A 88 -4.00 -19.18 -16.15
CA PHE A 88 -3.60 -18.80 -14.79
C PHE A 88 -3.93 -17.35 -14.49
N SER A 89 -4.16 -17.07 -13.22
CA SER A 89 -4.44 -15.72 -12.70
C SER A 89 -3.37 -15.30 -11.70
N VAL A 90 -2.88 -14.08 -11.82
CA VAL A 90 -1.89 -13.50 -10.91
C VAL A 90 -2.32 -12.11 -10.45
N PRO A 91 -2.06 -11.72 -9.18
CA PRO A 91 -2.23 -10.35 -8.72
C PRO A 91 -1.08 -9.47 -9.24
N GLU A 92 -1.43 -8.33 -9.82
CA GLU A 92 -0.49 -7.31 -10.29
C GLU A 92 -0.82 -5.95 -9.69
N ALA A 93 0.18 -5.10 -9.53
CA ALA A 93 0.00 -3.75 -9.01
C ALA A 93 -0.95 -2.93 -9.90
N MET A 94 -1.96 -2.28 -9.29
CA MET A 94 -2.97 -1.54 -10.04
C MET A 94 -2.51 -0.13 -10.48
N GLY A 95 -1.54 0.48 -9.79
CA GLY A 95 -1.06 1.81 -10.14
C GLY A 95 -0.80 2.73 -8.96
N VAL A 96 -1.40 3.90 -8.99
CA VAL A 96 -1.30 4.92 -7.94
C VAL A 96 -2.47 4.79 -6.97
N VAL A 97 -2.17 4.67 -5.68
CA VAL A 97 -3.17 4.61 -4.61
C VAL A 97 -3.11 5.90 -3.80
N SER A 98 -4.23 6.59 -3.66
CA SER A 98 -4.35 7.67 -2.68
C SER A 98 -4.75 7.10 -1.32
N ILE A 99 -4.22 7.67 -0.26
CA ILE A 99 -4.42 7.19 1.11
C ILE A 99 -4.77 8.37 1.99
N ILE A 100 -5.83 8.24 2.79
CA ILE A 100 -6.14 9.15 3.89
C ILE A 100 -5.89 8.37 5.17
N SER A 101 -4.76 8.66 5.83
CA SER A 101 -4.32 7.91 7.01
C SER A 101 -5.16 8.21 8.25
N SER A 102 -5.06 7.34 9.24
CA SER A 102 -5.77 7.46 10.53
C SER A 102 -5.36 8.70 11.31
N GLU A 103 -6.29 9.24 12.11
CA GLU A 103 -6.03 10.26 13.14
C GLU A 103 -5.68 9.67 14.51
N GLU A 104 -5.87 8.37 14.71
CA GLU A 104 -5.67 7.74 16.02
C GLU A 104 -4.19 7.63 16.37
N SER A 105 -3.34 7.28 15.41
CA SER A 105 -1.89 7.19 15.61
C SER A 105 -1.14 7.91 14.50
N SER A 106 -0.07 8.60 14.87
CA SER A 106 0.74 9.42 13.96
C SER A 106 1.62 8.56 13.04
N LEU A 107 2.46 7.71 13.63
CA LEU A 107 3.44 6.91 12.91
C LEU A 107 2.85 5.56 12.47
N PHE A 108 2.24 4.82 13.38
CA PHE A 108 1.70 3.50 13.07
C PHE A 108 0.56 3.58 12.05
N GLY A 109 -0.36 4.53 12.18
CA GLY A 109 -1.45 4.75 11.22
C GLY A 109 -0.96 5.10 9.82
N LEU A 110 0.14 5.84 9.72
CA LEU A 110 0.78 6.14 8.45
C LEU A 110 1.41 4.89 7.83
N ILE A 111 2.23 4.15 8.60
CA ILE A 111 2.95 2.98 8.13
C ILE A 111 2.00 1.84 7.76
N SER A 112 0.97 1.58 8.59
CA SER A 112 -0.01 0.53 8.34
C SER A 112 -0.82 0.76 7.05
N SER A 113 -0.99 2.00 6.66
CA SER A 113 -1.66 2.36 5.42
C SER A 113 -0.75 2.32 4.18
N ILE A 114 0.54 2.64 4.32
CA ILE A 114 1.52 2.67 3.21
C ILE A 114 2.09 1.29 2.91
N ALA A 115 2.48 0.53 3.95
CA ALA A 115 3.27 -0.69 3.79
C ALA A 115 2.60 -1.75 2.88
N PRO A 116 1.30 -2.11 3.03
CA PRO A 116 0.67 -3.08 2.13
C PRO A 116 0.61 -2.61 0.67
N VAL A 117 0.44 -1.31 0.44
CA VAL A 117 0.35 -0.71 -0.89
C VAL A 117 1.67 -0.84 -1.65
N ILE A 118 2.78 -0.45 -1.02
CA ILE A 118 4.11 -0.51 -1.66
C ILE A 118 4.66 -1.94 -1.74
N THR A 119 4.30 -2.83 -0.80
CA THR A 119 4.60 -4.26 -0.85
C THR A 119 4.07 -4.89 -2.14
N GLY A 120 2.86 -4.56 -2.53
CA GLY A 120 2.22 -5.02 -3.75
C GLY A 120 2.76 -4.40 -5.05
N GLY A 121 3.73 -3.47 -4.96
CA GLY A 121 4.32 -2.82 -6.13
C GLY A 121 3.57 -1.56 -6.61
N ASN A 122 2.58 -1.09 -5.85
CA ASN A 122 1.91 0.18 -6.11
C ASN A 122 2.73 1.37 -5.62
N THR A 123 2.44 2.54 -6.13
CA THR A 123 2.92 3.82 -5.59
C THR A 123 1.79 4.54 -4.88
N CYS A 124 2.09 5.43 -3.95
CA CYS A 124 1.02 6.11 -3.23
C CYS A 124 1.24 7.62 -3.06
N VAL A 125 0.10 8.30 -2.84
CA VAL A 125 0.02 9.66 -2.33
C VAL A 125 -0.79 9.59 -1.04
N VAL A 126 -0.17 9.87 0.09
CA VAL A 126 -0.78 9.72 1.40
C VAL A 126 -0.95 11.06 2.09
N LEU A 127 -2.16 11.32 2.59
CA LEU A 127 -2.44 12.39 3.53
C LEU A 127 -2.19 11.87 4.94
N ALA A 128 -1.21 12.45 5.61
CA ALA A 128 -0.88 12.15 7.00
C ALA A 128 -1.97 12.64 7.96
N SER A 129 -1.88 12.26 9.24
CA SER A 129 -2.74 12.80 10.29
C SER A 129 -2.66 14.33 10.33
N GLU A 130 -3.81 15.00 10.38
CA GLU A 130 -3.89 16.47 10.48
C GLU A 130 -3.46 16.95 11.86
N SER A 131 -3.87 16.21 12.90
CA SER A 131 -3.62 16.58 14.29
C SER A 131 -2.21 16.23 14.76
N LYS A 132 -1.55 15.25 14.12
CA LYS A 132 -0.27 14.70 14.56
C LYS A 132 0.70 14.50 13.39
N PRO A 133 1.12 15.55 12.67
CA PRO A 133 1.89 15.43 11.41
C PRO A 133 3.41 15.24 11.58
N LEU A 134 4.00 15.43 12.77
CA LEU A 134 5.47 15.48 12.92
C LEU A 134 6.16 14.22 12.43
N CYS A 135 5.73 13.04 12.90
CA CYS A 135 6.35 11.78 12.51
C CYS A 135 6.28 11.52 11.00
N SER A 136 5.29 12.05 10.30
CA SER A 136 5.17 11.86 8.85
C SER A 136 6.27 12.61 8.08
N VAL A 137 6.69 13.77 8.55
CA VAL A 137 7.79 14.54 7.96
C VAL A 137 9.12 13.83 8.18
N THR A 138 9.38 13.38 9.40
CA THR A 138 10.58 12.61 9.74
C THR A 138 10.62 11.27 9.02
N PHE A 139 9.46 10.61 8.86
CA PHE A 139 9.38 9.36 8.10
C PHE A 139 9.72 9.55 6.61
N ALA A 140 9.41 10.70 6.01
CA ALA A 140 9.85 11.00 4.65
C ALA A 140 11.39 11.02 4.51
N GLU A 141 12.12 11.46 5.54
CA GLU A 141 13.58 11.37 5.57
C GLU A 141 14.06 9.92 5.69
N VAL A 142 13.36 9.09 6.50
CA VAL A 142 13.63 7.64 6.59
C VAL A 142 13.47 6.99 5.23
N LEU A 143 12.38 7.25 4.51
CA LEU A 143 12.16 6.73 3.15
C LEU A 143 13.28 7.14 2.19
N ASN A 144 13.69 8.40 2.22
CA ASN A 144 14.77 8.90 1.36
C ASN A 144 16.11 8.23 1.64
N SER A 145 16.40 7.87 2.90
CA SER A 145 17.65 7.19 3.29
C SER A 145 17.58 5.66 3.19
N SER A 146 16.45 5.11 2.78
CA SER A 146 16.18 3.65 2.72
C SER A 146 16.11 3.11 1.29
N ASP A 147 16.72 3.77 0.32
CA ASP A 147 16.74 3.38 -1.09
C ASP A 147 15.35 3.31 -1.76
N VAL A 148 14.33 3.93 -1.15
CA VAL A 148 13.00 4.06 -1.76
C VAL A 148 13.10 5.03 -2.94
N PRO A 149 12.76 4.60 -4.17
CA PRO A 149 12.83 5.52 -5.30
C PRO A 149 11.90 6.73 -5.12
N GLY A 150 12.38 7.89 -5.50
CA GLY A 150 11.60 9.13 -5.43
C GLY A 150 10.25 8.98 -6.16
N GLY A 151 9.16 9.35 -5.50
CA GLY A 151 7.81 9.26 -6.03
C GLY A 151 7.06 7.95 -5.70
N VAL A 152 7.72 6.92 -5.16
CA VAL A 152 7.02 5.69 -4.73
C VAL A 152 6.07 5.99 -3.58
N VAL A 153 6.52 6.76 -2.60
CA VAL A 153 5.70 7.27 -1.50
C VAL A 153 5.76 8.79 -1.52
N ASN A 154 4.60 9.43 -1.56
CA ASN A 154 4.47 10.89 -1.55
C ASN A 154 3.61 11.27 -0.35
N ILE A 155 4.20 11.84 0.68
CA ILE A 155 3.53 12.24 1.91
C ILE A 155 3.10 13.70 1.81
N LEU A 156 1.82 13.94 2.09
CA LEU A 156 1.24 15.27 2.17
C LEU A 156 0.77 15.53 3.60
N THR A 157 0.95 16.74 4.07
CA THR A 157 0.34 17.28 5.28
C THR A 157 -0.71 18.31 4.88
N GLY A 158 -1.84 18.36 5.58
CA GLY A 158 -2.92 19.28 5.26
C GLY A 158 -4.25 18.79 5.81
N LYS A 159 -5.32 19.47 5.42
CA LYS A 159 -6.68 19.13 5.88
C LYS A 159 -7.36 18.19 4.92
N SER A 160 -7.97 17.13 5.46
CA SER A 160 -8.76 16.20 4.66
C SER A 160 -9.90 16.90 3.94
N SER A 161 -10.57 17.84 4.60
CA SER A 161 -11.65 18.64 4.02
C SER A 161 -11.27 19.39 2.73
N GLU A 162 -9.98 19.70 2.55
CA GLU A 162 -9.46 20.35 1.35
C GLU A 162 -8.98 19.37 0.27
N LEU A 163 -8.52 18.17 0.68
CA LEU A 163 -7.80 17.25 -0.20
C LEU A 163 -8.60 16.02 -0.63
N HIS A 164 -9.56 15.54 0.18
CA HIS A 164 -10.25 14.27 -0.10
C HIS A 164 -10.99 14.25 -1.45
N GLN A 165 -11.56 15.38 -1.88
CA GLN A 165 -12.21 15.47 -3.19
C GLN A 165 -11.21 15.30 -4.34
N HIS A 166 -10.03 15.88 -4.23
CA HIS A 166 -8.97 15.72 -5.23
C HIS A 166 -8.47 14.27 -5.29
N PHE A 167 -8.30 13.63 -4.15
CA PHE A 167 -7.92 12.21 -4.09
C PHE A 167 -8.98 11.31 -4.73
N ALA A 168 -10.25 11.60 -4.49
CA ALA A 168 -11.35 10.83 -5.03
C ALA A 168 -11.57 11.05 -6.53
N SER A 169 -11.44 12.29 -7.03
CA SER A 169 -11.78 12.64 -8.43
C SER A 169 -10.60 12.54 -9.40
N HIS A 170 -9.34 12.49 -8.93
CA HIS A 170 -8.17 12.56 -9.81
C HIS A 170 -8.05 11.30 -10.69
N MET A 171 -8.03 11.46 -12.01
CA MET A 171 -8.03 10.37 -12.99
C MET A 171 -6.80 9.46 -12.93
N ASP A 172 -5.64 9.97 -12.53
CA ASP A 172 -4.41 9.19 -12.40
C ASP A 172 -4.33 8.34 -11.12
N VAL A 173 -5.32 8.44 -10.24
CA VAL A 173 -5.42 7.62 -9.03
C VAL A 173 -6.31 6.42 -9.31
N ASN A 174 -5.83 5.22 -9.06
CA ASN A 174 -6.52 3.96 -9.36
C ASN A 174 -7.39 3.47 -8.19
N ALA A 175 -6.98 3.72 -6.95
CA ALA A 175 -7.74 3.38 -5.75
C ALA A 175 -7.56 4.43 -4.65
N LEU A 176 -8.48 4.44 -3.70
CA LEU A 176 -8.42 5.26 -2.50
C LEU A 176 -8.64 4.39 -1.26
N ASN A 177 -7.67 4.43 -0.33
CA ASN A 177 -7.74 3.78 0.97
C ASN A 177 -8.05 4.83 2.03
N TYR A 178 -9.16 4.65 2.75
CA TYR A 178 -9.66 5.58 3.75
C TYR A 178 -9.60 4.94 5.14
N HIS A 179 -8.79 5.51 6.03
CA HIS A 179 -8.52 5.00 7.38
C HIS A 179 -9.08 5.90 8.49
N ARG A 180 -10.23 6.51 8.25
CA ARG A 180 -10.96 7.33 9.22
C ARG A 180 -12.43 6.90 9.30
N GLU A 181 -13.15 7.37 10.32
CA GLU A 181 -14.54 6.96 10.57
C GLU A 181 -15.59 8.04 10.23
N ASP A 182 -15.21 9.10 9.51
CA ASP A 182 -16.16 10.15 9.11
C ASP A 182 -17.10 9.68 8.00
N LYS A 183 -18.37 9.43 8.37
CA LYS A 183 -19.40 8.92 7.45
C LYS A 183 -19.77 9.92 6.34
N LYS A 184 -19.65 11.23 6.59
CA LYS A 184 -19.95 12.25 5.57
C LYS A 184 -18.83 12.32 4.57
N GLU A 185 -17.59 12.32 5.04
CA GLU A 185 -16.42 12.35 4.19
C GLU A 185 -16.35 11.11 3.28
N ILE A 186 -16.55 9.89 3.83
CA ILE A 186 -16.53 8.67 3.02
C ILE A 186 -17.69 8.62 2.00
N THR A 187 -18.86 9.16 2.33
CA THR A 187 -19.96 9.24 1.36
C THR A 187 -19.58 10.14 0.19
N ASN A 188 -19.03 11.32 0.45
CA ASN A 188 -18.57 12.25 -0.59
C ASN A 188 -17.45 11.62 -1.44
N ILE A 189 -16.47 10.96 -0.80
CA ILE A 189 -15.39 10.24 -1.49
C ILE A 189 -15.97 9.21 -2.46
N ARG A 190 -16.93 8.38 -2.03
CA ARG A 190 -17.55 7.35 -2.87
C ARG A 190 -18.31 7.94 -4.05
N GLU A 191 -19.05 9.02 -3.84
CA GLU A 191 -19.76 9.73 -4.91
C GLU A 191 -18.78 10.27 -5.97
N GLN A 192 -17.70 10.90 -5.56
CA GLN A 192 -16.68 11.41 -6.49
C GLN A 192 -15.91 10.28 -7.19
N ALA A 193 -15.61 9.19 -6.49
CA ALA A 193 -14.91 8.03 -7.04
C ALA A 193 -15.73 7.29 -8.11
N CYS A 194 -17.07 7.31 -8.04
CA CYS A 194 -17.95 6.73 -9.05
C CYS A 194 -17.76 7.37 -10.43
N LEU A 195 -17.38 8.64 -10.51
CA LEU A 195 -17.20 9.36 -11.77
C LEU A 195 -16.06 8.80 -12.64
N ASN A 196 -15.13 8.10 -12.05
CA ASN A 196 -13.99 7.48 -12.75
C ASN A 196 -13.79 5.99 -12.39
N VAL A 197 -14.83 5.35 -11.84
CA VAL A 197 -14.84 3.91 -11.49
C VAL A 197 -13.69 3.52 -10.55
N LYS A 198 -13.27 4.42 -9.67
CA LYS A 198 -12.18 4.20 -8.72
C LYS A 198 -12.62 3.28 -7.59
N ARG A 199 -11.75 2.37 -7.19
CA ARG A 199 -11.96 1.54 -6.00
C ARG A 199 -11.77 2.35 -4.73
N VAL A 200 -12.67 2.17 -3.77
CA VAL A 200 -12.59 2.82 -2.46
C VAL A 200 -12.67 1.76 -1.37
N PHE A 201 -11.61 1.65 -0.59
CA PHE A 201 -11.53 0.76 0.56
C PHE A 201 -11.59 1.58 1.85
N THR A 202 -12.29 1.04 2.84
CA THR A 202 -12.43 1.68 4.15
C THR A 202 -11.94 0.74 5.22
N HIS A 203 -11.07 1.21 6.10
CA HIS A 203 -10.45 0.43 7.16
C HIS A 203 -10.61 1.15 8.49
N SER A 204 -10.96 0.41 9.53
CA SER A 204 -10.83 0.87 10.92
C SER A 204 -9.39 0.65 11.41
N ALA A 205 -9.04 1.25 12.53
CA ALA A 205 -7.73 1.03 13.15
C ALA A 205 -7.49 -0.45 13.51
N SER A 206 -8.54 -1.18 13.90
CA SER A 206 -8.46 -2.61 14.21
C SER A 206 -8.15 -3.48 12.98
N ASP A 207 -8.63 -3.09 11.79
CA ASP A 207 -8.42 -3.87 10.56
C ASP A 207 -6.95 -3.91 10.14
N VAL A 208 -6.19 -2.87 10.46
CA VAL A 208 -4.80 -2.70 10.04
C VAL A 208 -3.77 -2.99 11.15
N SER A 209 -4.23 -3.17 12.41
CA SER A 209 -3.35 -3.24 13.59
C SER A 209 -2.42 -4.45 13.63
N SER A 210 -2.83 -5.59 13.07
CA SER A 210 -2.04 -6.84 13.10
C SER A 210 -1.31 -7.15 11.79
N GLY A 211 -1.52 -6.33 10.76
CA GLY A 211 -1.10 -6.65 9.40
C GLY A 211 -1.92 -7.79 8.77
N SER A 212 -2.11 -7.74 7.46
CA SER A 212 -2.81 -8.80 6.73
C SER A 212 -2.33 -8.83 5.28
N PRO A 213 -2.07 -10.01 4.69
CA PRO A 213 -1.75 -10.12 3.27
C PRO A 213 -2.94 -9.74 2.37
N TYR A 214 -4.16 -9.80 2.88
CA TYR A 214 -5.35 -9.36 2.14
C TYR A 214 -5.35 -7.85 1.87
N LEU A 215 -4.74 -7.03 2.75
CA LEU A 215 -4.55 -5.59 2.50
C LEU A 215 -3.62 -5.31 1.31
N ILE A 216 -2.71 -6.25 1.00
CA ILE A 216 -1.92 -6.20 -0.24
C ILE A 216 -2.83 -6.48 -1.43
N LEU A 217 -3.64 -7.54 -1.34
CA LEU A 217 -4.50 -8.02 -2.42
C LEU A 217 -5.58 -7.00 -2.83
N GLU A 218 -6.15 -6.26 -1.89
CA GLU A 218 -7.13 -5.21 -2.16
C GLU A 218 -6.61 -4.16 -3.15
N ASN A 219 -5.31 -3.88 -3.11
CA ASN A 219 -4.65 -2.93 -4.00
C ASN A 219 -4.01 -3.61 -5.23
N GLN A 220 -4.58 -4.74 -5.68
CA GLN A 220 -4.09 -5.47 -6.84
C GLN A 220 -5.18 -5.62 -7.90
N GLU A 221 -4.75 -5.76 -9.16
CA GLU A 221 -5.55 -6.25 -10.27
C GLU A 221 -5.29 -7.74 -10.45
N ILE A 222 -6.34 -8.54 -10.58
CA ILE A 222 -6.19 -9.96 -10.93
C ILE A 222 -6.15 -10.07 -12.45
N LYS A 223 -4.98 -10.43 -12.98
CA LYS A 223 -4.75 -10.63 -14.40
C LYS A 223 -4.82 -12.11 -14.75
N THR A 224 -5.71 -12.47 -15.66
CA THR A 224 -5.86 -13.84 -16.15
C THR A 224 -5.24 -13.97 -17.52
N THR A 225 -4.32 -14.92 -17.67
CA THR A 225 -3.62 -15.18 -18.93
C THR A 225 -4.06 -16.51 -19.51
N TRP A 226 -4.37 -16.50 -20.82
CA TRP A 226 -4.66 -17.67 -21.63
C TRP A 226 -3.45 -17.96 -22.51
N HIS A 227 -2.69 -18.98 -22.17
CA HIS A 227 -1.48 -19.37 -22.92
C HIS A 227 -1.81 -20.59 -23.77
N PRO A 228 -1.77 -20.51 -25.11
CA PRO A 228 -2.06 -21.65 -25.95
C PRO A 228 -0.99 -22.73 -25.77
N VAL A 229 -1.44 -23.98 -25.59
CA VAL A 229 -0.56 -25.14 -25.50
C VAL A 229 -0.51 -25.79 -26.89
N GLU A 230 0.63 -25.72 -27.58
CA GLU A 230 0.82 -26.40 -28.85
C GLU A 230 0.77 -27.91 -28.66
N GLN A 231 -0.10 -28.58 -29.40
CA GLN A 231 -0.07 -30.04 -29.52
C GLN A 231 0.97 -30.42 -30.56
N ILE A 232 2.20 -30.73 -30.13
CA ILE A 232 3.23 -31.28 -31.00
C ILE A 232 2.91 -32.76 -31.20
N GLY A 233 2.17 -33.08 -32.28
CA GLY A 233 1.85 -34.45 -32.69
C GLY A 233 0.81 -34.47 -33.82
N PRO A 234 0.72 -35.57 -34.60
CA PRO A 234 -0.32 -35.72 -35.62
C PRO A 234 -1.68 -35.65 -34.92
N GLY A 235 -2.45 -34.60 -35.22
CA GLY A 235 -3.76 -34.34 -34.65
C GLY A 235 -4.66 -35.56 -34.88
N LYS A 236 -4.98 -36.32 -33.83
CA LYS A 236 -6.19 -37.14 -33.83
C LYS A 236 -7.36 -36.18 -33.63
N ALA A 237 -7.99 -35.80 -34.75
CA ALA A 237 -9.37 -35.36 -34.70
C ALA A 237 -10.19 -36.48 -34.08
N GLY A 238 -10.72 -36.22 -32.91
CA GLY A 238 -11.56 -37.19 -32.27
C GLY A 238 -12.18 -36.64 -30.98
N TYR A 239 -13.26 -35.93 -31.13
CA TYR A 239 -14.54 -36.22 -30.47
C TYR A 239 -15.61 -35.40 -31.12
#